data_62c20c83f7a3be5f7cd97b1bab52cef8
#
_entry.id   62c20c83f7a3be5f7cd97b1bab52cef8
#
_cell.length_a   1.000
_cell.length_b   1.000
_cell.length_c   1.000
_cell.angle_alpha   90.00
_cell.angle_beta   90.00
_cell.angle_gamma   90.00
#
_symmetry.space_group_name_H-M   'P 1'
#
loop_
_entity.id
_entity.type
_entity.pdbx_description
1 polymer ?
#
loop_
_entity_poly.entity_id
_entity_poly.type
_entity_poly.pdbx_seq_one_letter_code
_entity_poly.pdbx_strand_id
1 'polypeptide(L)'
;MNIYTKISGFGHFLPKKIYSNEDLKKIVDTSDEWIYSRTGIKQRHIAESDELTSNLAINAALSAFNNSKIDPKVIDCIIIATTTPDNTFPSTATKVQNFFQLKDIPSFDIQAVCSGFIYGLQIADSFIKSEKFKNILLIGAETLSKIVDWKD
;
A
#
# COMPACT_ATOMS: atom_id res chain seq x y z
N MET A 1 19.71 -26.16 -4.85
CA MET A 1 19.74 -25.09 -5.88
C MET A 1 19.52 -23.77 -5.17
N ASN A 2 20.29 -22.71 -5.47
CA ASN A 2 20.05 -21.41 -4.81
C ASN A 2 18.82 -20.75 -5.45
N ILE A 3 17.80 -20.47 -4.65
CA ILE A 3 16.60 -19.77 -5.08
C ILE A 3 16.76 -18.27 -4.86
N TYR A 4 16.42 -17.49 -5.86
CA TYR A 4 16.49 -16.04 -5.83
C TYR A 4 15.11 -15.44 -6.06
N THR A 5 14.76 -14.45 -5.25
CA THR A 5 13.54 -13.66 -5.44
C THR A 5 13.76 -12.61 -6.52
N LYS A 6 12.75 -12.36 -7.32
CA LYS A 6 12.71 -11.24 -8.28
C LYS A 6 11.41 -10.46 -8.15
N ILE A 7 11.47 -9.16 -8.43
CA ILE A 7 10.28 -8.35 -8.62
C ILE A 7 9.80 -8.57 -10.06
N SER A 8 8.61 -9.14 -10.22
CA SER A 8 8.04 -9.49 -11.52
C SER A 8 7.07 -8.44 -12.05
N GLY A 9 6.59 -7.54 -11.21
CA GLY A 9 5.71 -6.45 -11.58
C GLY A 9 5.60 -5.42 -10.47
N PHE A 10 5.22 -4.22 -10.82
CA PHE A 10 4.95 -3.14 -9.88
C PHE A 10 3.82 -2.24 -10.39
N GLY A 11 3.14 -1.60 -9.47
CA GLY A 11 2.09 -0.64 -9.76
C GLY A 11 1.87 0.29 -8.57
N HIS A 12 1.11 1.32 -8.81
CA HIS A 12 0.75 2.30 -7.79
C HIS A 12 -0.65 2.86 -8.05
N PHE A 13 -1.21 3.42 -6.99
CA PHE A 13 -2.45 4.18 -7.07
C PHE A 13 -2.41 5.31 -6.04
N LEU A 14 -2.93 6.47 -6.39
CA LEU A 14 -3.06 7.61 -5.52
C LEU A 14 -4.49 8.17 -5.62
N PRO A 15 -5.09 8.62 -4.51
CA PRO A 15 -6.36 9.35 -4.53
C PRO A 15 -6.33 10.53 -5.50
N LYS A 16 -7.48 10.89 -6.08
CA LYS A 16 -7.56 11.98 -7.05
C LYS A 16 -7.42 13.37 -6.44
N LYS A 17 -7.94 13.54 -5.22
CA LYS A 17 -7.91 14.81 -4.52
C LYS A 17 -6.49 15.18 -4.11
N ILE A 18 -6.07 16.39 -4.44
CA ILE A 18 -4.72 16.88 -4.15
C ILE A 18 -4.83 18.14 -3.30
N TYR A 19 -3.98 18.22 -2.26
CA TYR A 19 -3.69 19.45 -1.54
C TYR A 19 -2.26 19.88 -1.81
N SER A 20 -2.09 21.09 -2.35
CA SER A 20 -0.79 21.74 -2.46
C SER A 20 -0.33 22.30 -1.10
N ASN A 21 0.93 22.74 -1.01
CA ASN A 21 1.41 23.46 0.18
C ASN A 21 0.63 24.76 0.40
N GLU A 22 0.22 25.47 -0.67
CA GLU A 22 -0.62 26.67 -0.58
C GLU A 22 -2.03 26.37 -0.05
N ASP A 23 -2.57 25.18 -0.30
CA ASP A 23 -3.85 24.77 0.27
C ASP A 23 -3.72 24.50 1.78
N LEU A 24 -2.60 23.90 2.21
CA LEU A 24 -2.32 23.70 3.63
C LEU A 24 -2.17 25.01 4.40
N LYS A 25 -1.56 26.02 3.80
CA LYS A 25 -1.43 27.37 4.39
C LYS A 25 -2.78 28.01 4.74
N LYS A 26 -3.86 27.60 4.07
CA LYS A 26 -5.22 28.06 4.39
C LYS A 26 -5.82 27.36 5.62
N ILE A 27 -5.22 26.28 6.08
CA ILE A 27 -5.75 25.40 7.11
C ILE A 27 -4.91 25.48 8.38
N VAL A 28 -3.58 25.51 8.24
CA VAL A 28 -2.62 25.54 9.35
C VAL A 28 -1.54 26.61 9.11
N ASP A 29 -0.91 27.07 10.18
CA ASP A 29 0.16 28.07 10.11
C ASP A 29 1.46 27.45 9.54
N THR A 30 1.62 27.56 8.24
CA THR A 30 2.77 27.01 7.49
C THR A 30 3.04 27.78 6.21
N SER A 31 4.11 27.44 5.47
CA SER A 31 4.41 27.99 4.15
C SER A 31 4.98 26.93 3.21
N ASP A 32 4.88 27.15 1.89
CA ASP A 32 5.49 26.27 0.89
C ASP A 32 7.00 26.15 1.11
N GLU A 33 7.69 27.25 1.38
CA GLU A 33 9.14 27.26 1.66
C GLU A 33 9.49 26.41 2.89
N TRP A 34 8.72 26.55 3.96
CA TRP A 34 8.93 25.78 5.20
C TRP A 34 8.76 24.28 4.97
N ILE A 35 7.68 23.87 4.30
CA ILE A 35 7.40 22.46 3.99
C ILE A 35 8.45 21.92 3.02
N TYR A 36 8.69 22.62 1.92
CA TYR A 36 9.56 22.14 0.86
C TYR A 36 11.01 22.01 1.31
N SER A 37 11.54 22.99 2.04
CA SER A 37 12.93 22.96 2.52
C SER A 37 13.21 21.78 3.47
N ARG A 38 12.20 21.29 4.20
CA ARG A 38 12.33 20.19 5.16
C ARG A 38 12.00 18.82 4.60
N THR A 39 11.12 18.76 3.62
CA THR A 39 10.54 17.50 3.16
C THR A 39 10.69 17.24 1.65
N GLY A 40 10.91 18.29 0.87
CA GLY A 40 10.87 18.24 -0.59
C GLY A 40 9.45 18.05 -1.16
N ILE A 41 8.41 18.03 -0.30
CA ILE A 41 7.03 17.73 -0.70
C ILE A 41 6.35 19.00 -1.22
N LYS A 42 5.73 18.94 -2.40
CA LYS A 42 4.97 20.04 -3.01
C LYS A 42 3.45 19.84 -2.87
N GLN A 43 3.01 18.60 -2.82
CA GLN A 43 1.59 18.24 -2.74
C GLN A 43 1.40 16.88 -2.08
N ARG A 44 0.18 16.60 -1.61
CA ARG A 44 -0.22 15.29 -1.09
C ARG A 44 -1.58 14.91 -1.63
N HIS A 45 -1.79 13.61 -1.79
CA HIS A 45 -3.07 13.05 -2.18
C HIS A 45 -3.89 12.75 -0.92
N ILE A 46 -5.16 13.12 -0.98
CA ILE A 46 -6.09 13.03 0.15
C ILE A 46 -7.16 11.98 -0.20
N ALA A 47 -7.24 10.94 0.60
CA ALA A 47 -8.29 9.93 0.44
C ALA A 47 -9.66 10.55 0.74
N GLU A 48 -10.63 10.32 -0.12
CA GLU A 48 -12.03 10.71 0.11
C GLU A 48 -12.65 9.85 1.22
N SER A 49 -13.80 10.27 1.73
CA SER A 49 -14.45 9.60 2.88
C SER A 49 -14.73 8.12 2.63
N ASP A 50 -15.07 7.74 1.41
CA ASP A 50 -15.38 6.38 0.96
C ASP A 50 -14.16 5.61 0.42
N GLU A 51 -13.03 6.26 0.20
CA GLU A 51 -11.78 5.58 -0.20
C GLU A 51 -11.12 4.92 1.02
N LEU A 52 -11.22 3.61 1.10
CA LEU A 52 -10.59 2.79 2.14
C LEU A 52 -9.17 2.36 1.72
N THR A 53 -8.37 1.95 2.69
CA THR A 53 -7.01 1.42 2.43
C THR A 53 -7.06 0.21 1.51
N SER A 54 -8.06 -0.66 1.63
CA SER A 54 -8.26 -1.79 0.72
C SER A 54 -8.57 -1.33 -0.71
N ASN A 55 -9.29 -0.23 -0.92
CA ASN A 55 -9.56 0.31 -2.27
C ASN A 55 -8.25 0.78 -2.93
N LEU A 56 -7.40 1.50 -2.17
CA LEU A 56 -6.10 1.95 -2.68
C LEU A 56 -5.21 0.75 -3.01
N ALA A 57 -5.17 -0.25 -2.12
CA ALA A 57 -4.40 -1.49 -2.31
C ALA A 57 -4.87 -2.27 -3.56
N ILE A 58 -6.18 -2.43 -3.75
CA ILE A 58 -6.76 -3.10 -4.93
C ILE A 58 -6.37 -2.37 -6.22
N ASN A 59 -6.50 -1.05 -6.26
CA ASN A 59 -6.17 -0.26 -7.45
C ASN A 59 -4.67 -0.31 -7.78
N ALA A 60 -3.80 -0.28 -6.76
CA ALA A 60 -2.37 -0.45 -6.93
C ALA A 60 -2.03 -1.85 -7.48
N ALA A 61 -2.69 -2.90 -6.97
CA ALA A 61 -2.53 -4.27 -7.46
C ALA A 61 -3.01 -4.41 -8.91
N LEU A 62 -4.17 -3.85 -9.27
CA LEU A 62 -4.66 -3.82 -10.65
C LEU A 62 -3.65 -3.15 -11.58
N SER A 63 -3.07 -2.02 -11.16
CA SER A 63 -1.99 -1.35 -11.90
C SER A 63 -0.79 -2.28 -12.08
N ALA A 64 -0.35 -2.98 -11.03
CA ALA A 64 0.78 -3.91 -11.11
C ALA A 64 0.51 -5.09 -12.06
N PHE A 65 -0.66 -5.70 -11.99
CA PHE A 65 -1.05 -6.80 -12.89
C PHE A 65 -1.16 -6.34 -14.35
N ASN A 66 -1.75 -5.17 -14.58
CA ASN A 66 -1.86 -4.61 -15.92
C ASN A 66 -0.49 -4.29 -16.55
N ASN A 67 0.45 -3.77 -15.76
CA ASN A 67 1.79 -3.43 -16.23
C ASN A 67 2.63 -4.69 -16.51
N SER A 68 2.54 -5.68 -15.64
CA SER A 68 3.34 -6.91 -15.73
C SER A 68 2.74 -7.99 -16.64
N LYS A 69 1.44 -7.89 -16.97
CA LYS A 69 0.67 -8.92 -17.66
C LYS A 69 0.59 -10.25 -16.89
N ILE A 70 0.80 -10.21 -15.57
CA ILE A 70 0.67 -11.38 -14.70
C ILE A 70 -0.81 -11.62 -14.39
N ASP A 71 -1.26 -12.86 -14.53
CA ASP A 71 -2.60 -13.25 -14.09
C ASP A 71 -2.67 -13.22 -12.56
N PRO A 72 -3.60 -12.49 -11.94
CA PRO A 72 -3.78 -12.49 -10.50
C PRO A 72 -3.91 -13.89 -9.88
N LYS A 73 -4.44 -14.85 -10.62
CA LYS A 73 -4.66 -16.23 -10.15
C LYS A 73 -3.40 -17.04 -9.86
N VAL A 74 -2.22 -16.57 -10.28
CA VAL A 74 -0.97 -17.24 -9.92
C VAL A 74 -0.46 -16.84 -8.54
N ILE A 75 -1.08 -15.82 -7.89
CA ILE A 75 -0.70 -15.38 -6.55
C ILE A 75 -1.09 -16.45 -5.52
N ASP A 76 -0.15 -16.80 -4.68
CA ASP A 76 -0.30 -17.83 -3.63
C ASP A 76 -0.11 -17.31 -2.20
N CYS A 77 0.19 -16.01 -2.04
CA CYS A 77 0.19 -15.31 -0.75
C CYS A 77 -0.01 -13.81 -0.95
N ILE A 78 -0.76 -13.15 -0.04
CA ILE A 78 -0.91 -11.69 -0.01
C ILE A 78 -0.40 -11.15 1.31
N ILE A 79 0.46 -10.14 1.25
CA ILE A 79 0.97 -9.38 2.40
C ILE A 79 0.66 -7.91 2.19
N ILE A 80 -0.04 -7.29 3.14
CA ILE A 80 -0.27 -5.85 3.11
C ILE A 80 0.41 -5.20 4.30
N ALA A 81 1.28 -4.24 4.02
CA ALA A 81 1.87 -3.37 5.03
C ALA A 81 0.97 -2.15 5.20
N THR A 82 0.30 -2.04 6.34
CA THR A 82 -0.58 -0.91 6.65
C THR A 82 -0.67 -0.65 8.15
N THR A 83 -0.73 0.63 8.51
CA THR A 83 -1.02 1.13 9.86
C THR A 83 -2.45 1.67 9.96
N THR A 84 -3.10 1.86 8.80
CA THR A 84 -4.46 2.37 8.67
C THR A 84 -5.36 1.33 7.99
N PRO A 85 -5.53 0.11 8.57
CA PRO A 85 -6.40 -0.90 8.00
C PRO A 85 -7.86 -0.40 8.01
N ASP A 86 -8.68 -0.90 7.10
CA ASP A 86 -10.10 -0.56 7.08
C ASP A 86 -10.81 -0.97 8.37
N ASN A 87 -10.44 -2.12 8.91
CA ASN A 87 -10.97 -2.69 10.15
C ASN A 87 -9.87 -3.46 10.89
N THR A 88 -10.09 -3.71 12.18
CA THR A 88 -9.26 -4.63 12.95
C THR A 88 -9.35 -6.05 12.38
N PHE A 89 -10.54 -6.47 11.94
CA PHE A 89 -10.81 -7.74 11.24
C PHE A 89 -12.07 -7.62 10.39
N PRO A 90 -12.17 -8.33 9.23
CA PRO A 90 -11.07 -9.04 8.59
C PRO A 90 -9.94 -8.11 8.18
N SER A 91 -8.72 -8.67 7.98
CA SER A 91 -7.55 -7.90 7.53
C SER A 91 -7.79 -7.24 6.17
N THR A 92 -7.04 -6.17 5.89
CA THR A 92 -7.08 -5.50 4.59
C THR A 92 -6.67 -6.46 3.47
N ALA A 93 -5.69 -7.35 3.72
CA ALA A 93 -5.26 -8.38 2.78
C ALA A 93 -6.39 -9.35 2.42
N THR A 94 -7.25 -9.72 3.36
CA THR A 94 -8.40 -10.59 3.09
C THR A 94 -9.42 -9.92 2.16
N LYS A 95 -9.61 -8.60 2.26
CA LYS A 95 -10.48 -7.86 1.34
C LYS A 95 -9.91 -7.84 -0.09
N VAL A 96 -8.60 -7.64 -0.22
CA VAL A 96 -7.89 -7.72 -1.52
C VAL A 96 -7.99 -9.13 -2.10
N GLN A 97 -7.79 -10.16 -1.28
CA GLN A 97 -7.95 -11.56 -1.66
C GLN A 97 -9.36 -11.82 -2.23
N ASN A 98 -10.39 -11.37 -1.52
CA ASN A 98 -11.78 -11.55 -1.94
C ASN A 98 -12.07 -10.83 -3.27
N PHE A 99 -11.54 -9.61 -3.45
CA PHE A 99 -11.73 -8.86 -4.70
C PHE A 99 -11.18 -9.62 -5.91
N PHE A 100 -9.99 -10.21 -5.81
CA PHE A 100 -9.39 -11.01 -6.87
C PHE A 100 -9.91 -12.46 -6.92
N GLN A 101 -10.84 -12.83 -6.05
CA GLN A 101 -11.42 -14.19 -5.95
C GLN A 101 -10.37 -15.28 -5.77
N LEU A 102 -9.31 -14.98 -5.03
CA LEU A 102 -8.26 -15.94 -4.71
C LEU A 102 -8.69 -16.77 -3.51
N LYS A 103 -8.81 -18.09 -3.70
CA LYS A 103 -9.24 -19.01 -2.65
C LYS A 103 -8.04 -19.75 -2.07
N ASP A 104 -8.16 -20.12 -0.79
CA ASP A 104 -7.25 -21.01 -0.10
C ASP A 104 -5.78 -20.54 -0.08
N ILE A 105 -5.55 -19.23 -0.08
CA ILE A 105 -4.22 -18.62 0.05
C ILE A 105 -4.10 -17.84 1.36
N PRO A 106 -2.94 -17.84 2.03
CA PRO A 106 -2.67 -16.95 3.15
C PRO A 106 -2.72 -15.49 2.75
N SER A 107 -3.46 -14.70 3.54
CA SER A 107 -3.59 -13.25 3.34
C SER A 107 -3.61 -12.56 4.68
N PHE A 108 -2.64 -11.69 4.94
CA PHE A 108 -2.48 -11.03 6.23
C PHE A 108 -1.85 -9.65 6.11
N ASP A 109 -2.12 -8.81 7.11
CA ASP A 109 -1.52 -7.50 7.24
C ASP A 109 -0.30 -7.56 8.17
N ILE A 110 0.68 -6.70 7.90
CA ILE A 110 1.81 -6.39 8.79
C ILE A 110 1.81 -4.91 9.12
N GLN A 111 2.21 -4.57 10.34
CA GLN A 111 2.26 -3.19 10.79
C GLN A 111 3.65 -2.82 11.26
N ALA A 112 4.30 -1.93 10.53
CA ALA A 112 5.59 -1.35 10.89
C ALA A 112 5.74 0.06 10.31
N VAL A 113 4.63 0.78 10.15
CA VAL A 113 4.55 2.16 9.67
C VAL A 113 5.38 2.35 8.39
N CYS A 114 6.26 3.37 8.36
CA CYS A 114 7.09 3.70 7.19
C CYS A 114 8.06 2.56 6.77
N SER A 115 8.42 1.65 7.68
CA SER A 115 9.28 0.50 7.40
C SER A 115 8.51 -0.74 6.92
N GLY A 116 7.17 -0.72 7.00
CA GLY A 116 6.32 -1.89 6.75
C GLY A 116 6.56 -2.54 5.39
N PHE A 117 6.63 -1.75 4.32
CA PHE A 117 6.88 -2.28 2.98
C PHE A 117 8.25 -2.96 2.86
N ILE A 118 9.30 -2.38 3.46
CA ILE A 118 10.65 -2.97 3.44
C ILE A 118 10.68 -4.29 4.22
N TYR A 119 10.03 -4.34 5.39
CA TYR A 119 9.91 -5.58 6.15
C TYR A 119 9.06 -6.62 5.41
N GLY A 120 8.02 -6.17 4.70
CA GLY A 120 7.23 -7.04 3.82
C GLY A 120 8.06 -7.66 2.69
N LEU A 121 8.97 -6.89 2.07
CA LEU A 121 9.93 -7.42 1.08
C LEU A 121 10.83 -8.50 1.68
N GLN A 122 11.33 -8.31 2.90
CA GLN A 122 12.16 -9.29 3.59
C GLN A 122 11.39 -10.57 3.92
N ILE A 123 10.13 -10.44 4.36
CA ILE A 123 9.24 -11.57 4.63
C ILE A 123 8.96 -12.34 3.34
N ALA A 124 8.60 -11.64 2.26
CA ALA A 124 8.35 -12.24 0.96
C ALA A 124 9.58 -12.97 0.41
N ASP A 125 10.77 -12.37 0.50
CA ASP A 125 12.04 -13.00 0.11
C ASP A 125 12.28 -14.30 0.89
N SER A 126 12.07 -14.28 2.20
CA SER A 126 12.23 -15.43 3.07
C SER A 126 11.26 -16.57 2.70
N PHE A 127 10.00 -16.24 2.42
CA PHE A 127 9.00 -17.21 2.03
C PHE A 127 9.29 -17.85 0.66
N ILE A 128 9.77 -17.08 -0.31
CA ILE A 128 10.16 -17.59 -1.63
C ILE A 128 11.41 -18.47 -1.50
N LYS A 129 12.43 -18.04 -0.78
CA LYS A 129 13.66 -18.80 -0.57
C LYS A 129 13.44 -20.11 0.19
N SER A 130 12.48 -20.15 1.11
CA SER A 130 12.07 -21.38 1.80
C SER A 130 11.11 -22.25 1.00
N GLU A 131 10.83 -21.89 -0.24
CA GLU A 131 9.90 -22.59 -1.14
C GLU A 131 8.47 -22.70 -0.58
N LYS A 132 8.12 -21.84 0.40
CA LYS A 132 6.78 -21.83 0.99
C LYS A 132 5.73 -21.30 0.01
N PHE A 133 6.10 -20.24 -0.72
CA PHE A 133 5.29 -19.61 -1.77
C PHE A 133 6.14 -19.31 -2.99
N LYS A 134 5.49 -19.16 -4.16
CA LYS A 134 6.14 -18.87 -5.44
C LYS A 134 5.87 -17.46 -5.92
N ASN A 135 4.66 -16.96 -5.68
CA ASN A 135 4.20 -15.67 -6.19
C ASN A 135 3.50 -14.89 -5.09
N ILE A 136 4.16 -13.91 -4.55
CA ILE A 136 3.64 -13.10 -3.44
C ILE A 136 3.22 -11.73 -3.95
N LEU A 137 2.00 -11.32 -3.64
CA LEU A 137 1.53 -9.96 -3.80
C LEU A 137 1.83 -9.19 -2.52
N LEU A 138 2.82 -8.30 -2.57
CA LEU A 138 3.14 -7.39 -1.48
C LEU A 138 2.65 -5.99 -1.80
N ILE A 139 1.89 -5.38 -0.88
CA ILE A 139 1.36 -4.02 -1.03
C ILE A 139 1.67 -3.21 0.23
N GLY A 140 2.17 -1.98 0.05
CA GLY A 140 2.13 -0.95 1.08
C GLY A 140 0.99 0.02 0.77
N ALA A 141 0.05 0.19 1.67
CA ALA A 141 -1.10 1.07 1.46
C ALA A 141 -1.50 1.78 2.75
N GLU A 142 -1.74 3.08 2.66
CA GLU A 142 -2.09 3.91 3.80
C GLU A 142 -3.14 4.97 3.44
N THR A 143 -4.03 5.26 4.37
CA THR A 143 -4.94 6.41 4.34
C THR A 143 -4.65 7.38 5.48
N LEU A 144 -3.38 7.77 5.64
CA LEU A 144 -2.92 8.65 6.73
C LEU A 144 -3.68 9.98 6.76
N SER A 145 -4.11 10.48 5.59
CA SER A 145 -4.92 11.70 5.50
C SER A 145 -6.25 11.66 6.28
N LYS A 146 -6.70 10.46 6.69
CA LYS A 146 -7.92 10.27 7.50
C LYS A 146 -7.68 10.34 9.00
N ILE A 147 -6.45 10.20 9.45
CA ILE A 147 -6.11 10.14 10.87
C ILE A 147 -5.32 11.36 11.37
N VAL A 148 -4.82 12.20 10.46
CA VAL A 148 -4.15 13.46 10.85
C VAL A 148 -5.18 14.47 11.33
N ASP A 149 -4.81 15.26 12.35
CA ASP A 149 -5.58 16.43 12.73
C ASP A 149 -5.26 17.59 11.77
N TRP A 150 -6.25 17.97 10.96
CA TRP A 150 -6.11 19.05 9.98
C TRP A 150 -6.21 20.45 10.60
N LYS A 151 -6.30 20.55 11.92
CA LYS A 151 -6.40 21.83 12.65
C LYS A 151 -5.16 22.13 13.49
N ASP A 152 -4.23 21.19 13.57
CA ASP A 152 -2.99 21.30 14.34
C ASP A 152 -1.75 21.25 13.41
#